data_1ea8c2b9d9487e2c465e005112f497c8
#
_entry.id   1ea8c2b9d9487e2c465e005112f497c8
#
_cell.length_a   1.000
_cell.length_b   1.000
_cell.length_c   1.000
_cell.angle_alpha   90.00
_cell.angle_beta   90.00
_cell.angle_gamma   90.00
#
_symmetry.space_group_name_H-M   'P 1'
#
loop_
_entity.id
_entity.type
_entity.pdbx_description
1 polymer ?
#
loop_
_entity_poly.entity_id
_entity_poly.type
_entity_poly.pdbx_seq_one_letter_code
_entity_poly.pdbx_strand_id
1 'polypeptide(L)'
;IYPDVIESAGVEGATSKIKSHHNVGGLPEKMNLKIVEPLRTLFKDEVRRVGRTLSIKKELIGRHPFPGPSLAIRLLGAVTEDKLRILRDADEVFISALRNWKCELPHASYPNEMADNLYDAIWQAGAILLPCKSVGVMGDERSYEYTIALRAVISVDGMSADWVHLPYEFLAK
;
A
#
# COMPACT_ATOMS: atom_id res chain seq x y z
N ILE A 1 11.10 5.68 -11.83
CA ILE A 1 10.04 5.40 -12.82
C ILE A 1 9.42 6.70 -13.31
N TYR A 2 8.72 6.68 -14.44
CA TYR A 2 8.25 7.89 -15.13
C TYR A 2 7.34 8.81 -14.28
N PRO A 3 6.40 8.33 -13.46
CA PRO A 3 5.63 9.18 -12.54
C PRO A 3 6.49 10.00 -11.58
N ASP A 4 7.61 9.46 -11.10
CA ASP A 4 8.53 10.21 -10.23
C ASP A 4 9.17 11.39 -10.97
N VAL A 5 9.42 11.24 -12.27
CA VAL A 5 9.95 12.32 -13.12
C VAL A 5 8.93 13.42 -13.32
N ILE A 6 7.65 13.05 -13.58
CA ILE A 6 6.56 14.01 -13.78
C ILE A 6 6.27 14.79 -12.49
N GLU A 7 6.14 14.08 -11.35
CA GLU A 7 5.80 14.69 -10.06
C GLU A 7 6.92 15.59 -9.51
N SER A 8 8.16 15.39 -9.99
CA SER A 8 9.32 16.19 -9.56
C SER A 8 9.66 17.31 -10.52
N ALA A 9 9.21 17.25 -11.77
CA ALA A 9 9.27 18.36 -12.73
C ALA A 9 8.13 19.33 -12.40
N GLY A 10 8.31 20.16 -11.36
CA GLY A 10 7.38 21.21 -11.02
C GLY A 10 7.11 22.09 -12.25
N VAL A 11 5.85 22.14 -12.71
CA VAL A 11 5.39 23.15 -13.65
C VAL A 11 5.60 24.49 -12.96
N GLU A 12 6.27 25.43 -13.62
CA GLU A 12 6.48 26.78 -13.12
C GLU A 12 5.16 27.37 -12.60
N GLY A 13 5.09 27.60 -11.30
CA GLY A 13 3.98 28.26 -10.64
C GLY A 13 3.14 27.37 -9.69
N ALA A 14 3.40 27.49 -8.41
CA ALA A 14 2.51 27.15 -7.27
C ALA A 14 2.36 25.70 -6.83
N THR A 15 3.00 24.71 -7.42
CA THR A 15 3.04 23.35 -6.86
C THR A 15 4.37 23.09 -6.16
N SER A 16 4.32 22.87 -4.85
CA SER A 16 5.49 22.40 -4.07
C SER A 16 6.00 21.08 -4.64
N LYS A 17 7.32 20.90 -4.73
CA LYS A 17 7.95 19.62 -5.09
C LYS A 17 7.43 18.52 -4.17
N ILE A 18 6.60 17.64 -4.69
CA ILE A 18 5.96 16.57 -3.90
C ILE A 18 6.97 15.48 -3.52
N LYS A 19 8.00 15.24 -4.36
CA LYS A 19 9.03 14.23 -4.11
C LYS A 19 10.43 14.79 -4.36
N SER A 20 11.24 14.83 -3.30
CA SER A 20 12.66 15.26 -3.37
C SER A 20 13.65 14.10 -3.27
N HIS A 21 13.22 12.85 -3.15
CA HIS A 21 14.05 11.70 -2.78
C HIS A 21 14.18 10.60 -3.84
N HIS A 22 13.62 10.79 -5.03
CA HIS A 22 13.65 9.79 -6.12
C HIS A 22 14.63 10.17 -7.24
N ASN A 23 15.90 10.39 -6.95
CA ASN A 23 16.92 10.74 -7.96
C ASN A 23 16.52 11.89 -8.92
N VAL A 24 15.54 12.70 -8.51
CA VAL A 24 15.05 13.84 -9.27
C VAL A 24 15.23 15.08 -8.43
N GLY A 25 16.40 15.72 -8.58
CA GLY A 25 16.76 16.94 -7.85
C GLY A 25 17.30 16.73 -6.42
N GLY A 26 17.51 15.47 -5.97
CA GLY A 26 18.08 15.16 -4.66
C GLY A 26 19.51 14.62 -4.70
N LEU A 27 20.09 14.49 -5.88
CA LEU A 27 21.47 14.01 -6.03
C LEU A 27 22.47 15.15 -5.92
N PRO A 28 23.69 14.92 -5.38
CA PRO A 28 24.76 15.90 -5.36
C PRO A 28 25.13 16.36 -6.78
N GLU A 29 25.39 17.65 -6.96
CA GLU A 29 25.81 18.20 -8.26
C GLU A 29 27.14 17.59 -8.79
N LYS A 30 28.00 17.14 -7.89
CA LYS A 30 29.26 16.44 -8.23
C LYS A 30 29.18 15.02 -7.69
N MET A 31 29.04 14.07 -8.60
CA MET A 31 29.11 12.63 -8.31
C MET A 31 30.15 11.97 -9.18
N ASN A 32 31.00 11.11 -8.56
CA ASN A 32 31.96 10.27 -9.28
C ASN A 32 31.36 8.95 -9.79
N LEU A 33 30.06 8.76 -9.62
CA LEU A 33 29.32 7.57 -10.02
C LEU A 33 28.40 7.89 -11.20
N LYS A 34 28.27 6.95 -12.12
CA LYS A 34 27.26 7.01 -13.18
C LYS A 34 25.94 6.46 -12.68
N ILE A 35 24.86 7.18 -12.94
CA ILE A 35 23.51 6.72 -12.62
C ILE A 35 23.02 5.82 -13.75
N VAL A 36 22.47 4.66 -13.39
CA VAL A 36 21.82 3.72 -14.30
C VAL A 36 20.35 3.61 -13.92
N GLU A 37 19.47 4.10 -14.77
CA GLU A 37 18.03 4.14 -14.54
C GLU A 37 17.24 3.45 -15.69
N PRO A 38 17.31 2.12 -15.81
CA PRO A 38 16.70 1.40 -16.94
C PRO A 38 15.17 1.51 -16.98
N LEU A 39 14.53 1.87 -15.88
CA LEU A 39 13.07 1.98 -15.73
C LEU A 39 12.55 3.42 -15.77
N ARG A 40 13.38 4.40 -16.13
CA ARG A 40 13.06 5.84 -16.02
C ARG A 40 11.83 6.25 -16.84
N THR A 41 11.63 5.63 -17.99
CA THR A 41 10.56 5.94 -18.94
C THR A 41 9.33 5.05 -18.78
N LEU A 42 9.33 4.13 -17.84
CA LEU A 42 8.25 3.16 -17.64
C LEU A 42 7.31 3.57 -16.51
N PHE A 43 6.03 3.33 -16.72
CA PHE A 43 5.02 3.38 -15.67
C PHE A 43 5.08 2.13 -14.78
N LYS A 44 4.43 2.16 -13.63
CA LYS A 44 4.51 1.10 -12.63
C LYS A 44 3.93 -0.23 -13.11
N ASP A 45 2.85 -0.20 -13.88
CA ASP A 45 2.26 -1.38 -14.51
C ASP A 45 3.17 -1.98 -15.58
N GLU A 46 3.88 -1.16 -16.36
CA GLU A 46 4.86 -1.59 -17.34
C GLU A 46 6.08 -2.24 -16.66
N VAL A 47 6.58 -1.66 -15.56
CA VAL A 47 7.65 -2.27 -14.75
C VAL A 47 7.23 -3.64 -14.23
N ARG A 48 5.97 -3.79 -13.78
CA ARG A 48 5.43 -5.08 -13.35
C ARG A 48 5.33 -6.09 -14.51
N ARG A 49 4.98 -5.64 -15.72
CA ARG A 49 5.01 -6.49 -16.94
C ARG A 49 6.41 -6.98 -17.25
N VAL A 50 7.40 -6.07 -17.24
CA VAL A 50 8.82 -6.44 -17.39
C VAL A 50 9.24 -7.46 -16.34
N GLY A 51 8.86 -7.25 -15.07
CA GLY A 51 9.15 -8.19 -14.00
C GLY A 51 8.58 -9.59 -14.26
N ARG A 52 7.35 -9.71 -14.80
CA ARG A 52 6.77 -11.00 -15.20
C ARG A 52 7.56 -11.65 -16.32
N THR A 53 7.95 -10.89 -17.35
CA THR A 53 8.79 -11.38 -18.46
C THR A 53 10.14 -11.90 -17.98
N LEU A 54 10.70 -11.28 -16.93
CA LEU A 54 11.93 -11.73 -16.26
C LEU A 54 11.72 -12.86 -15.26
N SER A 55 10.53 -13.45 -15.20
CA SER A 55 10.17 -14.55 -14.30
C SER A 55 10.40 -14.22 -12.81
N ILE A 56 10.25 -12.95 -12.43
CA ILE A 56 10.30 -12.56 -11.02
C ILE A 56 9.03 -13.10 -10.33
N LYS A 57 9.18 -13.64 -9.13
CA LYS A 57 8.09 -14.25 -8.36
C LYS A 57 6.88 -13.31 -8.20
N LYS A 58 5.66 -13.87 -8.36
CA LYS A 58 4.39 -13.14 -8.27
C LYS A 58 4.27 -12.36 -6.96
N GLU A 59 4.73 -12.93 -5.85
CA GLU A 59 4.66 -12.31 -4.51
C GLU A 59 5.50 -11.03 -4.41
N LEU A 60 6.59 -10.93 -5.16
CA LEU A 60 7.42 -9.72 -5.21
C LEU A 60 6.82 -8.66 -6.12
N ILE A 61 6.35 -9.06 -7.32
CA ILE A 61 5.76 -8.14 -8.30
C ILE A 61 4.42 -7.61 -7.82
N GLY A 62 3.60 -8.47 -7.21
CA GLY A 62 2.25 -8.18 -6.70
C GLY A 62 2.22 -7.51 -5.33
N ARG A 63 3.36 -7.22 -4.72
CA ARG A 63 3.41 -6.58 -3.41
C ARG A 63 2.68 -5.23 -3.44
N HIS A 64 1.81 -5.02 -2.45
CA HIS A 64 1.13 -3.74 -2.28
C HIS A 64 2.13 -2.61 -2.06
N PRO A 65 1.92 -1.43 -2.69
CA PRO A 65 2.81 -0.29 -2.53
C PRO A 65 2.60 0.34 -1.15
N PHE A 66 3.67 0.37 -0.36
CA PHE A 66 3.74 1.17 0.86
C PHE A 66 5.02 1.98 0.85
N PRO A 67 5.05 3.18 1.47
CA PRO A 67 6.30 3.91 1.71
C PRO A 67 7.30 3.05 2.49
N GLY A 68 8.60 3.36 2.39
CA GLY A 68 9.67 2.59 3.01
C GLY A 68 9.45 2.23 4.49
N PRO A 69 8.97 3.16 5.37
CA PRO A 69 8.67 2.85 6.76
C PRO A 69 7.50 1.88 6.98
N SER A 70 6.66 1.66 5.98
CA SER A 70 5.57 0.68 5.92
C SER A 70 4.69 0.61 7.20
N LEU A 71 5.03 -0.27 8.15
CA LEU A 71 4.27 -0.44 9.39
C LEU A 71 4.30 0.82 10.27
N ALA A 72 5.44 1.49 10.39
CA ALA A 72 5.58 2.64 11.27
C ALA A 72 4.65 3.80 10.92
N ILE A 73 4.37 4.02 9.63
CA ILE A 73 3.42 5.08 9.21
C ILE A 73 1.96 4.70 9.43
N ARG A 74 1.68 3.43 9.68
CA ARG A 74 0.34 2.90 9.97
C ARG A 74 0.06 2.82 11.47
N LEU A 75 1.02 3.24 12.30
CA LEU A 75 0.88 3.41 13.73
C LEU A 75 0.79 4.91 14.03
N LEU A 76 -0.39 5.39 14.41
CA LEU A 76 -0.59 6.80 14.73
C LEU A 76 -0.20 7.08 16.18
N GLY A 77 0.79 7.98 16.35
CA GLY A 77 1.34 8.37 17.65
C GLY A 77 2.71 7.74 17.94
N ALA A 78 3.06 7.64 19.22
CA ALA A 78 4.35 7.10 19.67
C ALA A 78 4.47 5.61 19.30
N VAL A 79 5.60 5.25 18.68
CA VAL A 79 5.93 3.87 18.32
C VAL A 79 6.46 3.15 19.54
N THR A 80 5.76 2.09 19.96
CA THR A 80 6.18 1.19 21.04
C THR A 80 6.12 -0.26 20.58
N GLU A 81 6.85 -1.15 21.24
CA GLU A 81 6.88 -2.57 20.90
C GLU A 81 5.49 -3.22 20.95
N ASP A 82 4.72 -2.95 22.00
CA ASP A 82 3.36 -3.48 22.16
C ASP A 82 2.43 -3.03 21.02
N LYS A 83 2.47 -1.75 20.67
CA LYS A 83 1.65 -1.23 19.57
C LYS A 83 2.07 -1.81 18.22
N LEU A 84 3.37 -2.01 18.00
CA LEU A 84 3.87 -2.66 16.80
C LEU A 84 3.42 -4.11 16.71
N ARG A 85 3.42 -4.84 17.83
CA ARG A 85 2.91 -6.21 17.90
C ARG A 85 1.43 -6.25 17.54
N ILE A 86 0.60 -5.43 18.20
CA ILE A 86 -0.85 -5.35 17.91
C ILE A 86 -1.09 -5.05 16.43
N LEU A 87 -0.37 -4.07 15.87
CA LEU A 87 -0.53 -3.72 14.46
C LEU A 87 -0.08 -4.84 13.51
N ARG A 88 1.00 -5.56 13.82
CA ARG A 88 1.46 -6.71 13.02
C ARG A 88 0.43 -7.84 13.02
N ASP A 89 -0.09 -8.17 14.20
CA ASP A 89 -1.07 -9.23 14.35
C ASP A 89 -2.36 -8.88 13.61
N ALA A 90 -2.85 -7.65 13.73
CA ALA A 90 -4.04 -7.19 13.01
C ALA A 90 -3.82 -7.14 11.47
N ASP A 91 -2.65 -6.70 11.03
CA ASP A 91 -2.29 -6.67 9.61
C ASP A 91 -2.21 -8.08 9.03
N GLU A 92 -1.61 -9.02 9.76
CA GLU A 92 -1.52 -10.43 9.34
C GLU A 92 -2.90 -11.07 9.21
N VAL A 93 -3.79 -10.87 10.18
CA VAL A 93 -5.17 -11.36 10.13
C VAL A 93 -5.89 -10.80 8.89
N PHE A 94 -5.83 -9.51 8.67
CA PHE A 94 -6.50 -8.86 7.55
C PHE A 94 -5.94 -9.30 6.20
N ILE A 95 -4.62 -9.29 6.03
CA ILE A 95 -3.96 -9.68 4.77
C ILE A 95 -4.17 -11.18 4.48
N SER A 96 -4.09 -12.03 5.48
CA SER A 96 -4.36 -13.46 5.33
C SER A 96 -5.82 -13.71 4.94
N ALA A 97 -6.77 -12.99 5.52
CA ALA A 97 -8.17 -13.06 5.13
C ALA A 97 -8.38 -12.67 3.66
N LEU A 98 -7.75 -11.56 3.20
CA LEU A 98 -7.82 -11.13 1.80
C LEU A 98 -7.23 -12.17 0.83
N ARG A 99 -6.11 -12.83 1.19
CA ARG A 99 -5.47 -13.86 0.37
C ARG A 99 -6.28 -15.14 0.27
N ASN A 100 -7.01 -15.47 1.34
CA ASN A 100 -7.82 -16.68 1.40
C ASN A 100 -9.24 -16.48 0.83
N TRP A 101 -9.64 -15.25 0.52
CA TRP A 101 -10.95 -14.97 -0.04
C TRP A 101 -10.89 -14.99 -1.56
N LYS A 102 -11.62 -15.93 -2.19
CA LYS A 102 -11.74 -15.98 -3.65
C LYS A 102 -12.41 -14.73 -4.18
N CYS A 103 -11.88 -14.18 -5.26
CA CYS A 103 -12.43 -13.00 -5.88
C CYS A 103 -13.63 -13.39 -6.75
N GLU A 104 -14.84 -13.22 -6.24
CA GLU A 104 -16.11 -13.44 -6.95
C GLU A 104 -16.73 -12.12 -7.46
N LEU A 105 -15.99 -11.02 -7.35
CA LEU A 105 -16.51 -9.70 -7.65
C LEU A 105 -16.47 -9.41 -9.15
N PRO A 106 -17.51 -8.72 -9.68
CA PRO A 106 -17.52 -8.35 -11.09
C PRO A 106 -16.31 -7.49 -11.44
N HIS A 107 -15.62 -7.86 -12.50
CA HIS A 107 -14.37 -7.28 -13.00
C HIS A 107 -14.36 -5.74 -13.16
N ALA A 108 -15.52 -5.11 -13.24
CA ALA A 108 -15.64 -3.66 -13.40
C ALA A 108 -15.15 -2.83 -12.21
N SER A 109 -15.01 -3.44 -11.03
CA SER A 109 -14.61 -2.73 -9.79
C SER A 109 -13.13 -2.88 -9.45
N TYR A 110 -12.38 -3.74 -10.15
CA TYR A 110 -10.99 -4.03 -9.83
C TYR A 110 -10.12 -3.99 -11.08
N PRO A 111 -8.99 -3.28 -11.04
CA PRO A 111 -8.11 -3.11 -12.21
C PRO A 111 -7.36 -4.39 -12.62
N ASN A 112 -7.45 -5.47 -11.85
CA ASN A 112 -6.75 -6.73 -12.14
C ASN A 112 -7.74 -7.85 -12.47
N GLU A 113 -8.04 -7.99 -13.76
CA GLU A 113 -8.97 -9.00 -14.31
C GLU A 113 -8.53 -10.46 -14.06
N MET A 114 -7.29 -10.69 -13.63
CA MET A 114 -6.70 -12.02 -13.39
C MET A 114 -6.46 -12.28 -11.88
N ALA A 115 -7.18 -11.59 -11.01
CA ALA A 115 -7.00 -11.76 -9.58
C ALA A 115 -7.69 -13.05 -9.09
N ASP A 116 -6.94 -13.94 -8.48
CA ASP A 116 -7.46 -15.19 -7.88
C ASP A 116 -8.16 -14.93 -6.53
N ASN A 117 -7.77 -13.87 -5.85
CA ASN A 117 -8.24 -13.51 -4.50
C ASN A 117 -8.34 -12.00 -4.31
N LEU A 118 -8.95 -11.54 -3.22
CA LEU A 118 -9.11 -10.11 -2.92
C LEU A 118 -7.77 -9.39 -2.77
N TYR A 119 -6.74 -10.02 -2.22
CA TYR A 119 -5.43 -9.39 -2.09
C TYR A 119 -4.84 -9.03 -3.46
N ASP A 120 -4.91 -9.92 -4.42
CA ASP A 120 -4.39 -9.68 -5.77
C ASP A 120 -5.22 -8.64 -6.55
N ALA A 121 -6.51 -8.51 -6.22
CA ALA A 121 -7.42 -7.54 -6.84
C ALA A 121 -7.21 -6.11 -6.30
N ILE A 122 -6.83 -5.97 -5.04
CA ILE A 122 -6.67 -4.69 -4.36
C ILE A 122 -5.28 -4.10 -4.66
N TRP A 123 -5.23 -2.79 -4.91
CA TRP A 123 -3.96 -2.10 -5.15
C TRP A 123 -3.14 -1.91 -3.87
N GLN A 124 -3.80 -1.52 -2.75
CA GLN A 124 -3.18 -1.37 -1.44
C GLN A 124 -4.18 -1.73 -0.34
N ALA A 125 -3.79 -2.61 0.56
CA ALA A 125 -4.54 -2.91 1.77
C ALA A 125 -3.61 -3.00 2.99
N GLY A 126 -4.14 -2.70 4.17
CA GLY A 126 -3.43 -2.84 5.43
C GLY A 126 -4.23 -2.34 6.63
N ALA A 127 -3.85 -2.80 7.80
CA ALA A 127 -4.35 -2.32 9.08
C ALA A 127 -3.63 -1.04 9.51
N ILE A 128 -4.33 -0.17 10.23
CA ILE A 128 -3.82 1.08 10.82
C ILE A 128 -4.20 1.10 12.28
N LEU A 129 -3.22 1.27 13.17
CA LEU A 129 -3.46 1.42 14.60
C LEU A 129 -3.77 2.89 14.93
N LEU A 130 -4.98 3.14 15.41
CA LEU A 130 -5.40 4.47 15.82
C LEU A 130 -4.95 4.78 17.26
N PRO A 131 -4.74 6.07 17.63
CA PRO A 131 -4.27 6.46 18.95
C PRO A 131 -5.39 6.46 20.01
N CYS A 132 -6.58 6.00 19.67
CA CYS A 132 -7.74 5.92 20.55
C CYS A 132 -8.00 4.48 21.00
N LYS A 133 -8.58 4.36 22.19
CA LYS A 133 -9.09 3.10 22.71
C LYS A 133 -10.61 3.14 22.73
N SER A 134 -11.22 2.00 22.44
CA SER A 134 -12.67 1.79 22.52
C SER A 134 -13.00 0.87 23.69
N VAL A 135 -14.18 1.06 24.26
CA VAL A 135 -14.69 0.17 25.28
C VAL A 135 -15.23 -1.08 24.61
N GLY A 136 -14.68 -2.24 25.00
CA GLY A 136 -15.21 -3.54 24.67
C GLY A 136 -15.85 -4.20 25.89
N VAL A 137 -16.72 -5.15 25.64
CA VAL A 137 -17.29 -6.03 26.68
C VAL A 137 -16.88 -7.46 26.35
N MET A 138 -16.09 -8.06 27.24
CA MET A 138 -15.65 -9.44 27.16
C MET A 138 -16.23 -10.20 28.34
N GLY A 139 -17.35 -10.89 28.15
CA GLY A 139 -18.11 -11.49 29.24
C GLY A 139 -18.68 -10.41 30.15
N ASP A 140 -18.38 -10.49 31.47
CA ASP A 140 -18.84 -9.53 32.47
C ASP A 140 -17.86 -8.36 32.72
N GLU A 141 -16.73 -8.33 32.02
CA GLU A 141 -15.71 -7.31 32.22
C GLU A 141 -15.65 -6.31 31.06
N ARG A 142 -15.34 -5.05 31.41
CA ARG A 142 -15.03 -4.01 30.40
C ARG A 142 -13.56 -4.06 30.05
N SER A 143 -13.28 -4.12 28.76
CA SER A 143 -11.94 -3.95 28.22
C SER A 143 -11.76 -2.58 27.55
N TYR A 144 -10.54 -2.09 27.48
CA TYR A 144 -10.17 -0.86 26.77
C TYR A 144 -9.08 -1.19 25.77
N GLU A 145 -9.50 -1.47 24.54
CA GLU A 145 -8.61 -1.92 23.50
C GLU A 145 -8.37 -0.83 22.44
N TYR A 146 -7.22 -0.91 21.78
CA TYR A 146 -6.90 -0.02 20.67
C TYR A 146 -7.84 -0.27 19.49
N THR A 147 -8.21 0.81 18.81
CA THR A 147 -9.02 0.75 17.59
C THR A 147 -8.11 0.51 16.37
N ILE A 148 -8.48 -0.47 15.57
CA ILE A 148 -7.85 -0.76 14.27
C ILE A 148 -8.75 -0.25 13.17
N ALA A 149 -8.21 0.53 12.25
CA ALA A 149 -8.86 0.88 11.00
C ALA A 149 -8.33 -0.03 9.88
N LEU A 150 -9.22 -0.60 9.09
CA LEU A 150 -8.87 -1.36 7.89
C LEU A 150 -8.89 -0.41 6.68
N ARG A 151 -7.83 -0.44 5.91
CA ARG A 151 -7.71 0.32 4.66
C ARG A 151 -7.59 -0.64 3.50
N ALA A 152 -8.44 -0.45 2.48
CA ALA A 152 -8.33 -1.12 1.20
C ALA A 152 -8.69 -0.13 0.08
N VAL A 153 -7.80 0.06 -0.88
CA VAL A 153 -7.99 0.99 -1.99
C VAL A 153 -7.59 0.34 -3.31
N ILE A 154 -8.28 0.75 -4.38
CA ILE A 154 -7.97 0.42 -5.76
C ILE A 154 -7.34 1.62 -6.44
N SER A 155 -6.44 1.36 -7.38
CA SER A 155 -5.85 2.37 -8.26
C SER A 155 -5.32 1.68 -9.50
N VAL A 156 -5.43 2.34 -10.64
CA VAL A 156 -4.87 1.86 -11.91
C VAL A 156 -3.46 2.43 -12.12
N ASP A 157 -3.32 3.72 -11.91
CA ASP A 157 -2.11 4.49 -12.23
C ASP A 157 -1.26 4.85 -10.98
N GLY A 158 -1.80 4.65 -9.78
CA GLY A 158 -1.17 5.06 -8.52
C GLY A 158 -1.29 6.55 -8.23
N MET A 159 -1.98 7.31 -9.10
CA MET A 159 -2.21 8.77 -8.96
C MET A 159 -3.60 9.05 -8.41
N SER A 160 -4.58 8.32 -8.88
CA SER A 160 -5.95 8.32 -8.38
C SER A 160 -6.23 7.03 -7.60
N ALA A 161 -7.02 7.12 -6.55
CA ALA A 161 -7.41 5.96 -5.76
C ALA A 161 -8.86 6.08 -5.30
N ASP A 162 -9.54 4.95 -5.30
CA ASP A 162 -10.87 4.82 -4.73
C ASP A 162 -10.89 3.73 -3.66
N TRP A 163 -11.86 3.77 -2.76
CA TRP A 163 -11.98 2.76 -1.72
C TRP A 163 -12.59 1.46 -2.28
N VAL A 164 -12.19 0.33 -1.69
CA VAL A 164 -12.67 -0.99 -2.10
C VAL A 164 -13.97 -1.30 -1.39
N HIS A 165 -15.00 -1.65 -2.15
CA HIS A 165 -16.23 -2.23 -1.63
C HIS A 165 -15.99 -3.68 -1.23
N LEU A 166 -15.42 -3.92 -0.04
CA LEU A 166 -15.25 -5.27 0.47
C LEU A 166 -16.62 -5.93 0.71
N PRO A 167 -16.79 -7.22 0.37
CA PRO A 167 -18.03 -7.93 0.62
C PRO A 167 -18.44 -7.88 2.10
N TYR A 168 -19.73 -7.74 2.37
CA TYR A 168 -20.22 -7.71 3.74
C TYR A 168 -19.84 -8.99 4.50
N GLU A 169 -19.96 -10.14 3.85
CA GLU A 169 -19.62 -11.45 4.40
C GLU A 169 -18.14 -11.59 4.73
N PHE A 170 -17.28 -10.86 4.03
CA PHE A 170 -15.86 -10.77 4.35
C PHE A 170 -15.64 -9.95 5.62
N LEU A 171 -16.32 -8.80 5.74
CA LEU A 171 -16.17 -7.90 6.90
C LEU A 171 -16.82 -8.46 8.16
N ALA A 172 -17.79 -9.38 8.03
CA ALA A 172 -18.50 -9.99 9.16
C ALA A 172 -17.73 -11.14 9.83
N LYS A 173 -16.60 -11.55 9.27
CA LYS A 173 -15.70 -12.57 9.84
C LYS A 173 -14.64 -11.96 10.74
#